data_7ba28d97f705a5b4ec778d3039310fc1
#
_entry.id   7ba28d97f705a5b4ec778d3039310fc1
#
_cell.length_a   1.000
_cell.length_b   1.000
_cell.length_c   1.000
_cell.angle_alpha   90.00
_cell.angle_beta   90.00
_cell.angle_gamma   90.00
#
_symmetry.space_group_name_H-M   'P 1'
#
loop_
_entity.id
_entity.type
_entity.pdbx_description
1 polymer ?
#
loop_
_entity_poly.entity_id
_entity_poly.type
_entity_poly.pdbx_seq_one_letter_code
_entity_poly.pdbx_strand_id
1 'polypeptide(L)'
;MAPRPPVVLAVGALVCAALAGCGGGADAGPTTATPSEYIAAVQRLMEPPGQIASSLQERGRAVTGEAPPAGRIDRIVSAARDRLGEFRALRLGDPALRRQRDRLAGAYARMIPRMRSAADALDSRDRASLSRASRPFLDALDALSSAASSPSR
;
A
#
# COMPACT_ATOMS: atom_id res chain seq x y z
N MET A 1 5.26 -15.43 27.90
CA MET A 1 5.20 -14.99 26.48
C MET A 1 3.71 -14.96 26.10
N ALA A 2 3.10 -13.79 26.10
CA ALA A 2 1.69 -13.65 25.76
C ALA A 2 1.53 -13.56 24.21
N PRO A 3 0.57 -14.26 23.60
CA PRO A 3 0.31 -14.17 22.18
C PRO A 3 -0.25 -12.78 21.87
N ARG A 4 0.38 -12.06 20.94
CA ARG A 4 -0.17 -10.84 20.38
C ARG A 4 -1.42 -11.18 19.56
N PRO A 5 -2.53 -10.42 19.72
CA PRO A 5 -3.72 -10.63 18.91
C PRO A 5 -3.43 -10.36 17.42
N PRO A 6 -4.15 -11.03 16.51
CA PRO A 6 -4.03 -10.75 15.08
C PRO A 6 -4.49 -9.31 14.83
N VAL A 7 -3.63 -8.53 14.21
CA VAL A 7 -3.99 -7.21 13.68
C VAL A 7 -4.97 -7.45 12.53
N VAL A 8 -6.24 -7.47 12.86
CA VAL A 8 -7.31 -7.38 11.87
C VAL A 8 -7.23 -5.96 11.33
N LEU A 9 -6.81 -5.84 10.08
CA LEU A 9 -6.82 -4.59 9.31
C LEU A 9 -8.28 -4.14 9.12
N ALA A 10 -8.80 -3.46 10.13
CA ALA A 10 -10.01 -2.66 10.01
C ALA A 10 -9.62 -1.34 9.30
N VAL A 11 -9.34 -1.42 8.00
CA VAL A 11 -9.34 -0.26 7.11
C VAL A 11 -10.79 -0.06 6.66
N GLY A 12 -11.60 0.37 7.58
CA GLY A 12 -12.99 0.66 7.29
C GLY A 12 -13.46 1.82 8.14
N ALA A 13 -13.93 2.85 7.47
CA ALA A 13 -14.73 3.94 8.00
C ALA A 13 -13.98 5.01 8.81
N LEU A 14 -13.49 6.04 8.12
CA LEU A 14 -13.58 7.43 8.58
C LEU A 14 -13.20 8.44 7.48
N VAL A 15 -13.97 8.54 6.40
CA VAL A 15 -14.04 9.78 5.61
C VAL A 15 -15.47 9.90 5.06
N CYS A 16 -16.42 10.18 5.93
CA CYS A 16 -17.73 10.69 5.53
C CYS A 16 -18.05 11.90 6.40
N ALA A 17 -17.50 13.06 6.02
CA ALA A 17 -18.08 14.32 6.45
C ALA A 17 -17.70 15.43 5.45
N ALA A 18 -18.71 16.03 4.89
CA ALA A 18 -18.76 17.35 4.26
C ALA A 18 -18.16 17.47 2.85
N LEU A 19 -18.98 17.25 1.84
CA LEU A 19 -18.99 18.07 0.62
C LEU A 19 -20.39 18.02 -0.02
N ALA A 20 -21.32 18.78 0.56
CA ALA A 20 -22.46 19.30 -0.17
C ALA A 20 -22.02 20.66 -0.74
N GLY A 21 -21.77 20.73 -2.02
CA GLY A 21 -21.43 21.96 -2.73
C GLY A 21 -21.88 21.83 -4.17
N CYS A 22 -23.07 22.37 -4.45
CA CYS A 22 -23.61 22.60 -5.79
C CYS A 22 -22.72 23.51 -6.63
N GLY A 23 -22.71 23.31 -7.94
CA GLY A 23 -22.27 24.32 -8.87
C GLY A 23 -21.93 23.77 -10.24
N GLY A 24 -22.85 23.84 -11.18
CA GLY A 24 -22.66 23.48 -12.58
C GLY A 24 -21.68 24.39 -13.32
N GLY A 25 -21.16 23.88 -14.44
CA GLY A 25 -20.34 24.59 -15.40
C GLY A 25 -19.61 23.60 -16.26
N ALA A 26 -20.15 23.38 -17.46
CA ALA A 26 -19.50 22.54 -18.47
C ALA A 26 -18.33 23.31 -19.09
N ASP A 27 -17.14 23.02 -18.63
CA ASP A 27 -15.90 23.20 -19.38
C ASP A 27 -15.13 21.89 -19.25
N ALA A 28 -14.94 21.20 -20.37
CA ALA A 28 -14.19 19.95 -20.44
C ALA A 28 -12.69 20.20 -20.27
N GLY A 29 -12.32 20.81 -19.17
CA GLY A 29 -10.96 20.83 -18.66
C GLY A 29 -10.57 19.41 -18.22
N PRO A 30 -9.29 19.09 -18.12
CA PRO A 30 -8.83 17.77 -17.73
C PRO A 30 -9.45 17.38 -16.39
N THR A 31 -10.27 16.30 -16.43
CA THR A 31 -11.08 15.82 -15.33
C THR A 31 -10.22 15.62 -14.08
N THR A 32 -10.50 16.35 -13.03
CA THR A 32 -9.86 16.17 -11.73
C THR A 32 -10.51 15.00 -11.00
N ALA A 33 -9.68 14.15 -10.40
CA ALA A 33 -10.17 12.98 -9.66
C ALA A 33 -11.01 13.43 -8.45
N THR A 34 -12.13 12.76 -8.28
CA THR A 34 -13.02 12.92 -7.13
C THR A 34 -12.40 12.34 -5.86
N PRO A 35 -12.87 12.70 -4.66
CA PRO A 35 -12.45 12.06 -3.41
C PRO A 35 -12.60 10.53 -3.41
N SER A 36 -13.68 10.02 -4.02
CA SER A 36 -13.93 8.58 -4.13
C SER A 36 -12.88 7.89 -5.01
N GLU A 37 -12.52 8.50 -6.13
CA GLU A 37 -11.45 7.99 -7.01
C GLU A 37 -10.09 8.02 -6.33
N TYR A 38 -9.81 9.05 -5.52
CA TYR A 38 -8.62 9.11 -4.70
C TYR A 38 -8.55 7.96 -3.70
N ILE A 39 -9.64 7.70 -2.96
CA ILE A 39 -9.74 6.58 -2.01
C ILE A 39 -9.53 5.25 -2.73
N ALA A 40 -10.19 5.03 -3.86
CA ALA A 40 -10.03 3.82 -4.67
C ALA A 40 -8.58 3.65 -5.17
N ALA A 41 -7.91 4.74 -5.51
CA ALA A 41 -6.50 4.70 -5.91
C ALA A 41 -5.56 4.36 -4.73
N VAL A 42 -5.83 4.87 -3.52
CA VAL A 42 -5.10 4.49 -2.30
C VAL A 42 -5.28 3.00 -2.01
N GLN A 43 -6.50 2.47 -2.11
CA GLN A 43 -6.78 1.05 -1.91
C GLN A 43 -5.99 0.18 -2.90
N ARG A 44 -6.02 0.53 -4.20
CA ARG A 44 -5.23 -0.18 -5.22
C ARG A 44 -3.72 -0.08 -4.99
N LEU A 45 -3.24 1.06 -4.48
CA LEU A 45 -1.83 1.24 -4.11
C LEU A 45 -1.42 0.30 -2.98
N MET A 46 -2.31 0.03 -2.02
CA MET A 46 -2.04 -0.83 -0.86
C MET A 46 -2.15 -2.33 -1.14
N GLU A 47 -2.70 -2.72 -2.28
CA GLU A 47 -2.89 -4.13 -2.64
C GLU A 47 -1.57 -4.93 -2.75
N PRO A 48 -0.54 -4.50 -3.52
CA PRO A 48 0.72 -5.25 -3.65
C PRO A 48 1.45 -5.47 -2.31
N PRO A 49 1.65 -4.46 -1.43
CA PRO A 49 2.26 -4.71 -0.14
C PRO A 49 1.42 -5.63 0.75
N GLY A 50 0.08 -5.57 0.66
CA GLY A 50 -0.81 -6.49 1.36
C GLY A 50 -0.60 -7.94 0.95
N GLN A 51 -0.42 -8.21 -0.34
CA GLN A 51 -0.13 -9.55 -0.86
C GLN A 51 1.21 -10.10 -0.33
N ILE A 52 2.26 -9.28 -0.26
CA ILE A 52 3.55 -9.68 0.34
C ILE A 52 3.40 -9.95 1.83
N ALA A 53 2.69 -9.09 2.57
CA ALA A 53 2.44 -9.29 4.00
C ALA A 53 1.71 -10.61 4.27
N SER A 54 0.68 -10.93 3.49
CA SER A 54 -0.04 -12.20 3.59
C SER A 54 0.87 -13.39 3.31
N SER A 55 1.69 -13.32 2.25
CA SER A 55 2.64 -14.39 1.90
C SER A 55 3.70 -14.60 2.99
N LEU A 56 4.17 -13.53 3.65
CA LEU A 56 5.09 -13.63 4.80
C LEU A 56 4.43 -14.30 6.00
N GLN A 57 3.16 -13.99 6.28
CA GLN A 57 2.40 -14.60 7.37
C GLN A 57 2.13 -16.08 7.11
N GLU A 58 1.72 -16.43 5.91
CA GLU A 58 1.50 -17.83 5.48
C GLU A 58 2.79 -18.64 5.64
N ARG A 59 3.91 -18.09 5.14
CA ARG A 59 5.22 -18.74 5.24
C ARG A 59 5.71 -18.90 6.68
N GLY A 60 5.43 -17.91 7.54
CA GLY A 60 5.76 -17.98 8.97
C GLY A 60 4.96 -19.04 9.73
N ARG A 61 3.77 -19.39 9.26
CA ARG A 61 2.90 -20.44 9.85
C ARG A 61 3.18 -21.84 9.29
N ALA A 62 3.55 -21.93 8.02
CA ALA A 62 3.77 -23.20 7.34
C ALA A 62 5.18 -23.70 7.56
N VAL A 63 5.36 -24.72 8.40
CA VAL A 63 6.64 -25.42 8.62
C VAL A 63 7.07 -26.17 7.33
N THR A 64 6.14 -26.47 6.43
CA THR A 64 6.34 -27.28 5.21
C THR A 64 5.63 -26.73 3.97
N GLY A 65 5.29 -25.44 3.95
CA GLY A 65 4.53 -24.84 2.85
C GLY A 65 5.28 -24.84 1.52
N GLU A 66 4.55 -25.14 0.46
CA GLU A 66 5.00 -25.03 -0.92
C GLU A 66 5.43 -23.58 -1.23
N ALA A 67 6.57 -23.44 -1.90
CA ALA A 67 7.04 -22.10 -2.28
C ALA A 67 6.05 -21.46 -3.26
N PRO A 68 5.78 -20.13 -3.15
CA PRO A 68 4.98 -19.46 -4.14
C PRO A 68 5.56 -19.71 -5.55
N PRO A 69 4.73 -19.81 -6.59
CA PRO A 69 5.20 -20.07 -7.94
C PRO A 69 6.23 -19.02 -8.38
N ALA A 70 7.32 -19.49 -8.99
CA ALA A 70 8.42 -18.63 -9.46
C ALA A 70 7.88 -17.45 -10.30
N GLY A 71 8.42 -16.26 -10.08
CA GLY A 71 8.01 -15.03 -10.75
C GLY A 71 6.70 -14.38 -10.24
N ARG A 72 5.98 -15.01 -9.29
CA ARG A 72 4.80 -14.36 -8.68
C ARG A 72 5.19 -13.07 -7.98
N ILE A 73 6.31 -13.11 -7.28
CA ILE A 73 6.79 -12.03 -6.45
C ILE A 73 7.33 -10.86 -7.29
N ASP A 74 8.06 -11.16 -8.36
CA ASP A 74 8.49 -10.14 -9.32
C ASP A 74 7.30 -9.40 -9.94
N ARG A 75 6.21 -10.12 -10.23
CA ARG A 75 4.96 -9.52 -10.71
C ARG A 75 4.34 -8.58 -9.67
N ILE A 76 4.34 -8.94 -8.39
CA ILE A 76 3.81 -8.09 -7.32
C ILE A 76 4.65 -6.81 -7.21
N VAL A 77 5.99 -6.91 -7.26
CA VAL A 77 6.88 -5.74 -7.19
C VAL A 77 6.74 -4.86 -8.43
N SER A 78 6.56 -5.45 -9.63
CA SER A 78 6.27 -4.70 -10.85
C SER A 78 4.94 -3.97 -10.73
N ALA A 79 3.88 -4.67 -10.34
CA ALA A 79 2.57 -4.07 -10.11
C ALA A 79 2.62 -2.91 -9.10
N ALA A 80 3.46 -3.01 -8.06
CA ALA A 80 3.66 -1.92 -7.10
C ALA A 80 4.23 -0.66 -7.76
N ARG A 81 5.16 -0.80 -8.70
CA ARG A 81 5.72 0.35 -9.44
C ARG A 81 4.69 0.98 -10.36
N ASP A 82 3.92 0.15 -11.06
CA ASP A 82 2.87 0.60 -11.98
C ASP A 82 1.78 1.35 -11.21
N ARG A 83 1.32 0.81 -10.07
CA ARG A 83 0.35 1.47 -9.19
C ARG A 83 0.85 2.79 -8.64
N LEU A 84 2.15 2.87 -8.29
CA LEU A 84 2.76 4.14 -7.86
C LEU A 84 2.75 5.18 -9.00
N GLY A 85 3.02 4.75 -10.24
CA GLY A 85 2.94 5.60 -11.42
C GLY A 85 1.53 6.15 -11.64
N GLU A 86 0.52 5.27 -11.63
CA GLU A 86 -0.90 5.62 -11.72
C GLU A 86 -1.31 6.61 -10.62
N PHE A 87 -0.92 6.33 -9.37
CA PHE A 87 -1.25 7.16 -8.23
C PHE A 87 -0.64 8.56 -8.31
N ARG A 88 0.60 8.68 -8.78
CA ARG A 88 1.27 9.97 -9.02
C ARG A 88 0.62 10.78 -10.13
N ALA A 89 0.09 10.09 -11.14
CA ALA A 89 -0.56 10.73 -12.29
C ALA A 89 -1.95 11.28 -11.97
N LEU A 90 -2.53 10.97 -10.80
CA LEU A 90 -3.84 11.49 -10.39
C LEU A 90 -3.83 13.02 -10.35
N ARG A 91 -4.73 13.61 -11.09
CA ARG A 91 -4.97 15.06 -11.06
C ARG A 91 -5.98 15.37 -9.96
N LEU A 92 -5.57 16.11 -8.95
CA LEU A 92 -6.37 16.45 -7.79
C LEU A 92 -6.57 17.98 -7.76
N GLY A 93 -7.81 18.44 -7.69
CA GLY A 93 -8.14 19.85 -7.56
C GLY A 93 -7.76 20.42 -6.20
N ASP A 94 -8.01 19.65 -5.12
CA ASP A 94 -7.73 20.06 -3.75
C ASP A 94 -6.22 20.03 -3.43
N PRO A 95 -5.64 21.17 -2.98
CA PRO A 95 -4.23 21.24 -2.57
C PRO A 95 -3.88 20.33 -1.39
N ALA A 96 -4.82 20.08 -0.48
CA ALA A 96 -4.59 19.19 0.67
C ALA A 96 -4.45 17.74 0.20
N LEU A 97 -5.31 17.28 -0.70
CA LEU A 97 -5.23 15.95 -1.31
C LEU A 97 -3.96 15.79 -2.16
N ARG A 98 -3.50 16.85 -2.86
CA ARG A 98 -2.22 16.83 -3.58
C ARG A 98 -1.05 16.60 -2.63
N ARG A 99 -0.98 17.35 -1.54
CA ARG A 99 0.07 17.16 -0.52
C ARG A 99 0.04 15.76 0.10
N GLN A 100 -1.16 15.23 0.37
CA GLN A 100 -1.33 13.89 0.90
C GLN A 100 -0.88 12.83 -0.11
N ARG A 101 -1.27 12.95 -1.39
CA ARG A 101 -0.81 12.09 -2.47
C ARG A 101 0.71 12.06 -2.54
N ASP A 102 1.36 13.23 -2.52
CA ASP A 102 2.82 13.32 -2.69
C ASP A 102 3.57 12.71 -1.48
N ARG A 103 3.06 12.92 -0.26
CA ARG A 103 3.60 12.26 0.93
C ARG A 103 3.46 10.74 0.87
N LEU A 104 2.27 10.26 0.51
CA LEU A 104 1.99 8.83 0.40
C LEU A 104 2.81 8.18 -0.73
N ALA A 105 2.90 8.83 -1.88
CA ALA A 105 3.73 8.37 -2.99
C ALA A 105 5.22 8.31 -2.63
N GLY A 106 5.72 9.28 -1.86
CA GLY A 106 7.08 9.28 -1.34
C GLY A 106 7.34 8.15 -0.34
N ALA A 107 6.41 7.90 0.58
CA ALA A 107 6.49 6.78 1.53
C ALA A 107 6.45 5.43 0.80
N TYR A 108 5.55 5.28 -0.17
CA TYR A 108 5.43 4.07 -0.98
C TYR A 108 6.68 3.80 -1.82
N ALA A 109 7.27 4.81 -2.44
CA ALA A 109 8.51 4.66 -3.20
C ALA A 109 9.66 4.11 -2.35
N ARG A 110 9.76 4.54 -1.09
CA ARG A 110 10.76 4.02 -0.13
C ARG A 110 10.47 2.58 0.32
N MET A 111 9.22 2.14 0.22
CA MET A 111 8.81 0.77 0.56
C MET A 111 9.16 -0.24 -0.54
N ILE A 112 9.19 0.13 -1.81
CA ILE A 112 9.45 -0.78 -2.94
C ILE A 112 10.74 -1.61 -2.77
N PRO A 113 11.90 -1.05 -2.38
CA PRO A 113 13.10 -1.86 -2.13
C PRO A 113 12.91 -2.88 -1.01
N ARG A 114 12.13 -2.56 0.02
CA ARG A 114 11.84 -3.47 1.14
C ARG A 114 10.89 -4.59 0.72
N MET A 115 9.91 -4.27 -0.16
CA MET A 115 9.09 -5.28 -0.82
C MET A 115 9.95 -6.26 -1.59
N ARG A 116 10.94 -5.77 -2.35
CA ARG A 116 11.89 -6.61 -3.10
C ARG A 116 12.68 -7.52 -2.16
N SER A 117 13.28 -6.98 -1.10
CA SER A 117 14.03 -7.77 -0.13
C SER A 117 13.17 -8.83 0.56
N ALA A 118 11.91 -8.50 0.91
CA ALA A 118 10.96 -9.46 1.48
C ALA A 118 10.60 -10.56 0.47
N ALA A 119 10.47 -10.18 -0.78
CA ALA A 119 10.24 -11.05 -1.91
C ALA A 119 11.38 -12.05 -2.11
N ASP A 120 12.60 -11.55 -2.22
CA ASP A 120 13.81 -12.38 -2.40
C ASP A 120 13.97 -13.36 -1.22
N ALA A 121 13.62 -12.93 0.00
CA ALA A 121 13.65 -13.79 1.18
C ALA A 121 12.57 -14.89 1.14
N LEU A 122 11.38 -14.61 0.60
CA LEU A 122 10.33 -15.62 0.38
C LEU A 122 10.78 -16.70 -0.61
N ASP A 123 11.53 -16.32 -1.65
CA ASP A 123 12.04 -17.24 -2.66
C ASP A 123 13.24 -18.05 -2.17
N SER A 124 14.08 -17.50 -1.30
CA SER A 124 15.34 -18.14 -0.83
C SER A 124 15.14 -19.37 0.05
N ARG A 125 13.92 -19.61 0.56
CA ARG A 125 13.59 -20.67 1.53
C ARG A 125 14.42 -20.64 2.82
N ASP A 126 15.25 -19.62 3.02
CA ASP A 126 16.06 -19.45 4.21
C ASP A 126 15.31 -18.71 5.30
N ARG A 127 15.11 -19.38 6.44
CA ARG A 127 14.37 -18.83 7.59
C ARG A 127 15.05 -17.58 8.18
N ALA A 128 16.39 -17.54 8.15
CA ALA A 128 17.13 -16.40 8.68
C ALA A 128 16.97 -15.15 7.77
N SER A 129 17.00 -15.34 6.46
CA SER A 129 16.72 -14.29 5.47
C SER A 129 15.28 -13.79 5.59
N LEU A 130 14.32 -14.70 5.77
CA LEU A 130 12.91 -14.35 5.97
C LEU A 130 12.73 -13.50 7.23
N SER A 131 13.33 -13.88 8.34
CA SER A 131 13.26 -13.13 9.60
C SER A 131 13.88 -11.74 9.49
N ARG A 132 15.03 -11.63 8.81
CA ARG A 132 15.72 -10.35 8.58
C ARG A 132 14.97 -9.39 7.68
N ALA A 133 14.29 -9.90 6.63
CA ALA A 133 13.58 -9.08 5.67
C ALA A 133 12.16 -8.69 6.13
N SER A 134 11.50 -9.55 6.90
CA SER A 134 10.11 -9.34 7.34
C SER A 134 9.95 -8.10 8.21
N ARG A 135 10.82 -7.89 9.20
CA ARG A 135 10.67 -6.79 10.15
C ARG A 135 10.79 -5.42 9.48
N PRO A 136 11.84 -5.10 8.69
CA PRO A 136 11.93 -3.82 8.00
C PRO A 136 10.80 -3.57 7.00
N PHE A 137 10.23 -4.62 6.43
CA PHE A 137 9.07 -4.52 5.54
C PHE A 137 7.81 -4.18 6.33
N LEU A 138 7.53 -4.87 7.44
CA LEU A 138 6.34 -4.60 8.28
C LEU A 138 6.40 -3.21 8.91
N ASP A 139 7.56 -2.78 9.40
CA ASP A 139 7.76 -1.42 9.92
C ASP A 139 7.48 -0.36 8.83
N ALA A 140 7.88 -0.62 7.59
CA ALA A 140 7.59 0.27 6.46
C ALA A 140 6.11 0.27 6.08
N LEU A 141 5.42 -0.86 6.20
CA LEU A 141 3.99 -0.99 5.95
C LEU A 141 3.18 -0.21 7.00
N ASP A 142 3.58 -0.29 8.27
CA ASP A 142 2.96 0.49 9.36
C ASP A 142 3.16 2.00 9.15
N ALA A 143 4.36 2.43 8.75
CA ALA A 143 4.65 3.82 8.43
C ALA A 143 3.82 4.32 7.23
N LEU A 144 3.61 3.47 6.22
CA LEU A 144 2.78 3.79 5.06
C LEU A 144 1.31 3.92 5.46
N SER A 145 0.80 2.99 6.27
CA SER A 145 -0.58 3.01 6.80
C SER A 145 -0.82 4.26 7.64
N SER A 146 0.15 4.64 8.47
CA SER A 146 0.11 5.88 9.25
C SER A 146 0.09 7.13 8.37
N ALA A 147 0.86 7.14 7.28
CA ALA A 147 0.88 8.25 6.33
C ALA A 147 -0.46 8.38 5.57
N ALA A 148 -1.12 7.24 5.28
CA ALA A 148 -2.44 7.22 4.64
C ALA A 148 -3.54 7.74 5.57
N SER A 149 -3.43 7.46 6.88
CA SER A 149 -4.44 7.82 7.89
C SER A 149 -4.26 9.23 8.46
N SER A 150 -3.11 9.86 8.22
CA SER A 150 -2.83 11.20 8.78
C SER A 150 -3.65 12.27 8.09
N PRO A 151 -4.50 13.04 8.81
CA PRO A 151 -5.24 14.13 8.22
C PRO A 151 -4.29 15.19 7.67
N SER A 152 -4.64 15.78 6.54
CA SER A 152 -3.91 16.92 5.96
C SER A 152 -4.16 18.16 6.83
N ARG A 153 -3.23 18.49 7.73
CA ARG A 153 -3.20 19.81 8.39
C ARG A 153 -2.63 20.87 7.47
#